data_a88e759283505413cf1819cce1282be9
#
_entry.id   a88e759283505413cf1819cce1282be9
#
_cell.length_a   1.000
_cell.length_b   1.000
_cell.length_c   1.000
_cell.angle_alpha   90.00
_cell.angle_beta   90.00
_cell.angle_gamma   90.00
#
_symmetry.space_group_name_H-M   'P 1'
#
loop_
_entity.id
_entity.type
_entity.pdbx_description
1 polymer ?
#
loop_
_entity_poly.entity_id
_entity_poly.type
_entity_poly.pdbx_seq_one_letter_code
_entity_poly.pdbx_strand_id
1 'polypeptide(L)'
;MKKFVSVLLALTLALSLFALAGCASKTADAPAAAETPAQTETPAADTTEAPAEAADADASADKVITVGASSTPHAEILEQVKDTLAAEGWELKIVVFDDYVLPNQALESGELDANYFQHTPYLESFNASNGTHLAVAAAIHYEPFGIYGKGVSSLSELKDGATIIIPADDSNETRALLLLKQEGLIDLPADASAAKGVTTLDILDDHGYNIQAVQADTVPAQLANADEGTIAVINGNYALAAGYHSSDALALEDASGDAAQTYANIVAVREGDENSEKTQALVKALETDAVKEYIEKTYNGAVVAIF
;
A
#
# COMPACT_ATOMS: atom_id res chain seq x y z
N MET A 1 -23.22 0.47 58.44
CA MET A 1 -22.78 -0.59 59.36
C MET A 1 -22.15 -1.72 58.55
N LYS A 2 -20.86 -1.98 58.82
CA LYS A 2 -20.12 -3.25 58.67
C LYS A 2 -19.98 -3.77 57.22
N LYS A 3 -18.83 -4.20 56.72
CA LYS A 3 -17.40 -4.27 57.14
C LYS A 3 -16.58 -4.66 55.94
N PHE A 4 -15.39 -4.12 55.85
CA PHE A 4 -14.18 -4.55 55.13
C PHE A 4 -13.99 -6.08 55.02
N VAL A 5 -13.46 -6.56 53.92
CA VAL A 5 -12.35 -7.53 53.91
C VAL A 5 -11.45 -7.25 52.71
N SER A 6 -10.25 -6.74 53.01
CA SER A 6 -9.07 -6.77 52.14
C SER A 6 -8.46 -8.16 52.19
N VAL A 7 -8.01 -8.68 51.03
CA VAL A 7 -7.00 -9.73 51.01
C VAL A 7 -5.87 -9.30 50.06
N LEU A 8 -4.80 -8.89 50.74
CA LEU A 8 -3.45 -8.84 50.19
C LEU A 8 -2.94 -10.28 49.98
N LEU A 9 -2.34 -10.60 48.84
CA LEU A 9 -1.38 -11.69 48.76
C LEU A 9 -0.17 -11.25 47.99
N ALA A 10 0.94 -11.26 48.69
CA ALA A 10 2.26 -10.84 48.30
C ALA A 10 3.02 -11.93 47.53
N LEU A 11 3.79 -11.48 46.59
CA LEU A 11 5.19 -11.78 46.23
C LEU A 11 5.76 -13.18 46.61
N THR A 12 6.24 -13.94 45.61
CA THR A 12 7.51 -14.66 45.75
C THR A 12 8.30 -14.65 44.45
N LEU A 13 9.44 -13.96 44.56
CA LEU A 13 10.57 -13.93 43.66
C LEU A 13 11.34 -15.24 43.84
N ALA A 14 11.65 -15.94 42.76
CA ALA A 14 12.65 -17.02 42.76
C ALA A 14 13.73 -16.73 41.71
N LEU A 15 14.82 -16.18 42.19
CA LEU A 15 16.13 -16.09 41.54
C LEU A 15 16.74 -17.50 41.54
N SER A 16 17.22 -17.99 40.42
CA SER A 16 18.15 -19.10 40.33
C SER A 16 19.36 -18.67 39.50
N LEU A 17 20.39 -18.25 40.26
CA LEU A 17 21.77 -18.20 39.78
C LEU A 17 22.29 -19.63 39.62
N PHE A 18 22.93 -19.93 38.50
CA PHE A 18 23.95 -20.94 38.42
C PHE A 18 25.24 -20.33 37.86
N ALA A 19 26.25 -20.29 38.71
CA ALA A 19 27.59 -19.81 38.41
C ALA A 19 28.58 -20.99 38.35
N LEU A 20 29.56 -20.83 37.48
CA LEU A 20 30.95 -21.27 37.53
C LEU A 20 31.35 -22.73 37.70
N ALA A 21 32.15 -23.18 36.73
CA ALA A 21 33.51 -23.68 36.85
C ALA A 21 34.00 -24.04 35.44
N GLY A 22 35.02 -23.49 34.78
CA GLY A 22 36.33 -23.11 35.21
C GLY A 22 37.33 -24.27 35.05
N CYS A 23 38.12 -24.28 33.97
CA CYS A 23 39.54 -24.69 34.03
C CYS A 23 40.23 -24.36 32.71
N ALA A 24 41.33 -23.66 32.90
CA ALA A 24 42.31 -23.23 31.93
C ALA A 24 43.44 -24.28 31.76
N SER A 25 44.13 -24.21 30.66
CA SER A 25 45.60 -24.22 30.47
C SER A 25 45.94 -24.50 29.01
N LYS A 26 46.61 -23.56 28.40
CA LYS A 26 48.05 -23.32 28.23
C LYS A 26 48.72 -24.22 27.18
N THR A 27 49.19 -23.69 26.20
CA THR A 27 50.41 -23.06 25.71
C THR A 27 50.93 -23.73 24.44
N ALA A 28 51.24 -22.83 23.47
CA ALA A 28 52.47 -22.65 22.72
C ALA A 28 52.91 -23.83 21.81
N ASP A 29 53.25 -23.65 20.57
CA ASP A 29 54.34 -22.90 19.95
C ASP A 29 54.27 -23.06 18.43
N ALA A 30 54.62 -22.06 17.68
CA ALA A 30 55.06 -22.15 16.31
C ALA A 30 56.56 -22.49 16.32
N PRO A 31 57.23 -22.92 15.25
CA PRO A 31 57.41 -22.16 14.02
C PRO A 31 57.69 -22.95 12.71
N ALA A 32 57.52 -22.21 11.61
CA ALA A 32 58.36 -22.01 10.45
C ALA A 32 58.72 -23.14 9.45
N ALA A 33 58.63 -22.70 8.24
CA ALA A 33 59.52 -22.74 7.09
C ALA A 33 59.33 -23.81 6.01
N ALA A 34 58.98 -23.25 4.86
CA ALA A 34 59.63 -23.32 3.54
C ALA A 34 59.83 -24.69 2.88
N GLU A 35 59.34 -24.79 1.67
CA GLU A 35 60.10 -24.83 0.42
C GLU A 35 59.20 -25.14 -0.80
N THR A 36 59.30 -24.29 -1.80
CA THR A 36 59.04 -24.57 -3.23
C THR A 36 60.34 -25.11 -3.82
N PRO A 37 60.43 -25.89 -4.88
CA PRO A 37 59.85 -25.65 -6.20
C PRO A 37 59.54 -26.92 -7.06
N ALA A 38 58.90 -26.79 -8.18
CA ALA A 38 59.39 -27.12 -9.53
C ALA A 38 58.28 -27.18 -10.55
N GLN A 39 58.50 -26.47 -11.62
CA GLN A 39 57.80 -26.47 -12.90
C GLN A 39 57.91 -27.83 -13.59
N THR A 40 56.89 -28.18 -14.39
CA THR A 40 57.14 -28.73 -15.76
C THR A 40 55.84 -28.71 -16.59
N GLU A 41 55.89 -27.94 -17.63
CA GLU A 41 55.47 -28.11 -19.02
C GLU A 41 54.00 -28.41 -19.39
N THR A 42 53.51 -27.50 -20.19
CA THR A 42 52.36 -27.53 -21.14
C THR A 42 52.55 -28.60 -22.22
N PRO A 43 51.42 -29.12 -22.76
CA PRO A 43 51.21 -28.92 -24.16
C PRO A 43 49.83 -28.36 -24.52
N ALA A 44 49.84 -27.77 -25.72
CA ALA A 44 48.87 -26.94 -26.35
C ALA A 44 47.56 -27.61 -26.82
N ALA A 45 46.54 -26.76 -26.86
CA ALA A 45 45.44 -26.65 -27.85
C ALA A 45 44.53 -27.85 -28.11
N ASP A 46 43.28 -27.67 -27.70
CA ASP A 46 42.18 -27.93 -28.61
C ASP A 46 41.06 -26.89 -28.39
N THR A 47 40.80 -26.11 -29.42
CA THR A 47 39.71 -25.17 -29.56
C THR A 47 38.43 -25.97 -29.77
N THR A 48 37.58 -26.01 -28.76
CA THR A 48 36.19 -26.34 -28.99
C THR A 48 35.33 -25.15 -28.57
N GLU A 49 34.73 -24.55 -29.55
CA GLU A 49 33.72 -23.52 -29.52
C GLU A 49 32.67 -23.86 -28.46
N ALA A 50 32.53 -23.01 -27.45
CA ALA A 50 31.39 -23.03 -26.52
C ALA A 50 30.17 -22.35 -27.22
N PRO A 51 28.97 -22.90 -27.10
CA PRO A 51 27.80 -22.30 -27.73
C PRO A 51 27.46 -20.96 -27.09
N ALA A 52 27.19 -19.99 -27.92
CA ALA A 52 26.60 -18.70 -27.54
C ALA A 52 25.14 -18.93 -27.11
N GLU A 53 24.91 -19.13 -25.83
CA GLU A 53 23.56 -19.25 -25.24
C GLU A 53 23.37 -18.39 -23.97
N ALA A 54 24.29 -17.48 -23.66
CA ALA A 54 24.20 -16.60 -22.51
C ALA A 54 23.72 -15.17 -22.81
N ALA A 55 23.49 -14.84 -24.12
CA ALA A 55 23.08 -13.48 -24.50
C ALA A 55 21.56 -13.28 -24.63
N ASP A 56 20.76 -14.36 -24.76
CA ASP A 56 19.30 -14.24 -24.94
C ASP A 56 18.52 -14.17 -23.63
N ALA A 57 19.05 -14.64 -22.52
CA ALA A 57 18.34 -14.59 -21.23
C ALA A 57 18.34 -13.20 -20.59
N ASP A 58 19.40 -12.41 -20.81
CA ASP A 58 19.53 -11.06 -20.25
C ASP A 58 18.71 -10.04 -21.08
N ALA A 59 18.70 -10.18 -22.40
CA ALA A 59 17.88 -9.33 -23.28
C ALA A 59 16.36 -9.57 -23.12
N SER A 60 15.94 -10.75 -22.64
CA SER A 60 14.53 -11.03 -22.37
C SER A 60 14.07 -10.49 -21.01
N ALA A 61 14.95 -10.41 -20.03
CA ALA A 61 14.67 -9.82 -18.73
C ALA A 61 14.43 -8.30 -18.81
N ASP A 62 15.13 -7.62 -19.73
CA ASP A 62 14.96 -6.19 -20.00
C ASP A 62 13.59 -5.82 -20.60
N LYS A 63 12.85 -6.79 -21.15
CA LYS A 63 11.53 -6.58 -21.78
C LYS A 63 10.35 -6.99 -20.88
N VAL A 64 10.60 -7.25 -19.60
CA VAL A 64 9.56 -7.51 -18.59
C VAL A 64 9.29 -6.26 -17.78
N ILE A 65 8.01 -5.91 -17.63
CA ILE A 65 7.53 -4.85 -16.73
C ILE A 65 6.77 -5.53 -15.59
N THR A 66 7.30 -5.45 -14.36
CA THR A 66 6.65 -6.04 -13.18
C THR A 66 5.98 -4.93 -12.37
N VAL A 67 4.65 -5.00 -12.24
CA VAL A 67 3.84 -3.97 -11.59
C VAL A 67 3.10 -4.55 -10.39
N GLY A 68 3.29 -3.93 -9.21
CA GLY A 68 2.51 -4.19 -8.01
C GLY A 68 1.17 -3.45 -8.05
N ALA A 69 0.06 -4.12 -7.72
CA ALA A 69 -1.27 -3.52 -7.80
C ALA A 69 -2.23 -4.09 -6.74
N SER A 70 -3.26 -3.34 -6.34
CA SER A 70 -4.42 -3.92 -5.65
C SER A 70 -5.24 -4.77 -6.62
N SER A 71 -5.98 -5.75 -6.12
CA SER A 71 -6.74 -6.70 -6.95
C SER A 71 -7.74 -6.02 -7.87
N THR A 72 -8.52 -5.06 -7.36
CA THR A 72 -9.50 -4.26 -8.09
C THR A 72 -9.40 -2.80 -7.62
N PRO A 73 -9.57 -1.79 -8.47
CA PRO A 73 -9.69 -1.86 -9.93
C PRO A 73 -8.34 -1.98 -10.64
N HIS A 74 -7.22 -1.81 -9.93
CA HIS A 74 -5.89 -1.58 -10.47
C HIS A 74 -5.35 -2.74 -11.33
N ALA A 75 -5.34 -3.98 -10.77
CA ALA A 75 -4.92 -5.16 -11.52
C ALA A 75 -5.83 -5.44 -12.71
N GLU A 76 -7.15 -5.22 -12.56
CA GLU A 76 -8.13 -5.41 -13.63
C GLU A 76 -7.89 -4.43 -14.79
N ILE A 77 -7.51 -3.17 -14.50
CA ILE A 77 -7.13 -2.16 -15.50
C ILE A 77 -5.81 -2.55 -16.18
N LEU A 78 -4.81 -3.01 -15.42
CA LEU A 78 -3.53 -3.50 -15.97
C LEU A 78 -3.71 -4.69 -16.90
N GLU A 79 -4.65 -5.60 -16.61
CA GLU A 79 -4.96 -6.73 -17.50
C GLU A 79 -5.40 -6.25 -18.90
N GLN A 80 -6.06 -5.09 -19.02
CA GLN A 80 -6.52 -4.55 -20.32
C GLN A 80 -5.38 -4.12 -21.24
N VAL A 81 -4.20 -3.86 -20.69
CA VAL A 81 -3.05 -3.36 -21.46
C VAL A 81 -2.01 -4.42 -21.78
N LYS A 82 -2.18 -5.66 -21.33
CA LYS A 82 -1.24 -6.77 -21.58
C LYS A 82 -1.00 -7.00 -23.07
N ASP A 83 -2.06 -7.10 -23.85
CA ASP A 83 -1.93 -7.35 -25.29
C ASP A 83 -1.30 -6.16 -26.03
N THR A 84 -1.59 -4.93 -25.60
CA THR A 84 -1.00 -3.72 -26.14
C THR A 84 0.51 -3.69 -25.90
N LEU A 85 0.93 -3.99 -24.66
CA LEU A 85 2.34 -4.08 -24.29
C LEU A 85 3.05 -5.23 -25.01
N ALA A 86 2.40 -6.39 -25.12
CA ALA A 86 2.95 -7.54 -25.84
C ALA A 86 3.19 -7.23 -27.33
N ALA A 87 2.31 -6.48 -27.98
CA ALA A 87 2.48 -6.03 -29.36
C ALA A 87 3.69 -5.08 -29.55
N GLU A 88 4.09 -4.36 -28.48
CA GLU A 88 5.29 -3.51 -28.43
C GLU A 88 6.54 -4.29 -27.95
N GLY A 89 6.41 -5.59 -27.69
CA GLY A 89 7.51 -6.47 -27.27
C GLY A 89 7.77 -6.49 -25.76
N TRP A 90 6.83 -6.01 -24.95
CA TRP A 90 6.90 -6.04 -23.49
C TRP A 90 6.06 -7.17 -22.90
N GLU A 91 6.56 -7.84 -21.87
CA GLU A 91 5.79 -8.75 -21.03
C GLU A 91 5.35 -8.01 -19.77
N LEU A 92 4.04 -7.89 -19.51
CA LEU A 92 3.52 -7.32 -18.27
C LEU A 92 3.28 -8.42 -17.22
N LYS A 93 3.98 -8.33 -16.09
CA LYS A 93 3.75 -9.14 -14.88
C LYS A 93 3.05 -8.32 -13.82
N ILE A 94 1.89 -8.77 -13.37
CA ILE A 94 1.10 -8.12 -12.33
C ILE A 94 1.27 -8.93 -11.04
N VAL A 95 1.70 -8.25 -9.96
CA VAL A 95 1.82 -8.80 -8.61
C VAL A 95 0.74 -8.15 -7.75
N VAL A 96 -0.21 -8.95 -7.27
CA VAL A 96 -1.33 -8.44 -6.47
C VAL A 96 -0.93 -8.38 -4.99
N PHE A 97 -1.28 -7.26 -4.35
CA PHE A 97 -1.10 -7.01 -2.93
C PHE A 97 -2.44 -6.65 -2.28
N ASP A 98 -2.63 -7.10 -1.04
CA ASP A 98 -3.85 -6.85 -0.28
C ASP A 98 -3.73 -5.64 0.68
N ASP A 99 -2.51 -5.11 0.88
CA ASP A 99 -2.20 -3.97 1.74
C ASP A 99 -1.52 -2.83 0.97
N TYR A 100 -1.33 -1.67 1.63
CA TYR A 100 -0.72 -0.48 1.04
C TYR A 100 0.78 -0.31 1.35
N VAL A 101 1.36 -1.15 2.23
CA VAL A 101 2.76 -1.02 2.66
C VAL A 101 3.70 -1.82 1.76
N LEU A 102 3.36 -3.09 1.52
CA LEU A 102 4.22 -4.02 0.78
C LEU A 102 4.52 -3.59 -0.66
N PRO A 103 3.56 -3.05 -1.45
CA PRO A 103 3.87 -2.66 -2.83
C PRO A 103 4.89 -1.52 -2.93
N ASN A 104 4.93 -0.59 -1.96
CA ASN A 104 5.95 0.45 -1.93
C ASN A 104 7.32 -0.10 -1.47
N GLN A 105 7.35 -1.01 -0.50
CA GLN A 105 8.58 -1.67 -0.09
C GLN A 105 9.19 -2.51 -1.22
N ALA A 106 8.36 -3.27 -1.94
CA ALA A 106 8.79 -4.08 -3.08
C ALA A 106 9.28 -3.21 -4.26
N LEU A 107 8.67 -2.03 -4.48
CA LEU A 107 9.14 -1.08 -5.49
C LEU A 107 10.48 -0.46 -5.09
N GLU A 108 10.64 0.00 -3.85
CA GLU A 108 11.89 0.58 -3.36
C GLU A 108 13.05 -0.43 -3.39
N SER A 109 12.78 -1.71 -3.05
CA SER A 109 13.79 -2.78 -3.10
C SER A 109 14.20 -3.21 -4.50
N GLY A 110 13.46 -2.79 -5.54
CA GLY A 110 13.71 -3.18 -6.92
C GLY A 110 13.08 -4.51 -7.33
N GLU A 111 12.20 -5.09 -6.51
CA GLU A 111 11.43 -6.29 -6.87
C GLU A 111 10.33 -5.98 -7.91
N LEU A 112 9.88 -4.73 -7.96
CA LEU A 112 8.93 -4.21 -8.93
C LEU A 112 9.59 -3.12 -9.78
N ASP A 113 9.12 -2.95 -11.02
CA ASP A 113 9.46 -1.82 -11.89
C ASP A 113 8.56 -0.61 -11.60
N ALA A 114 7.29 -0.86 -11.25
CA ALA A 114 6.30 0.15 -10.89
C ALA A 114 5.28 -0.42 -9.89
N ASN A 115 4.51 0.46 -9.25
CA ASN A 115 3.26 0.06 -8.62
C ASN A 115 2.09 0.97 -9.03
N TYR A 116 0.88 0.44 -8.93
CA TYR A 116 -0.35 1.11 -9.25
C TYR A 116 -1.43 0.68 -8.26
N PHE A 117 -1.62 1.47 -7.18
CA PHE A 117 -2.55 1.15 -6.08
C PHE A 117 -2.87 2.35 -5.19
N GLN A 118 -2.12 3.45 -5.30
CA GLN A 118 -2.08 4.56 -4.35
C GLN A 118 -2.27 5.90 -5.03
N HIS A 119 -2.57 6.92 -4.24
CA HIS A 119 -2.62 8.31 -4.65
C HIS A 119 -1.41 9.12 -4.13
N THR A 120 -1.18 10.29 -4.71
CA THR A 120 -0.01 11.13 -4.40
C THR A 120 0.17 11.43 -2.90
N PRO A 121 -0.85 11.86 -2.13
CA PRO A 121 -0.66 12.14 -0.70
C PRO A 121 -0.22 10.91 0.12
N TYR A 122 -0.66 9.68 -0.26
CA TYR A 122 -0.20 8.47 0.38
C TYR A 122 1.27 8.20 0.06
N LEU A 123 1.68 8.32 -1.20
CA LEU A 123 3.07 8.15 -1.63
C LEU A 123 4.00 9.12 -0.88
N GLU A 124 3.63 10.40 -0.80
CA GLU A 124 4.42 11.43 -0.10
C GLU A 124 4.56 11.12 1.40
N SER A 125 3.45 10.76 2.07
CA SER A 125 3.47 10.36 3.47
C SER A 125 4.30 9.09 3.69
N PHE A 126 4.18 8.11 2.80
CA PHE A 126 4.95 6.87 2.86
C PHE A 126 6.46 7.13 2.71
N ASN A 127 6.87 7.93 1.72
CA ASN A 127 8.26 8.33 1.52
C ASN A 127 8.82 9.03 2.77
N ALA A 128 8.08 10.00 3.31
CA ALA A 128 8.50 10.75 4.49
C ALA A 128 8.67 9.85 5.73
N SER A 129 7.77 8.89 5.92
CA SER A 129 7.73 8.03 7.11
C SER A 129 8.71 6.86 7.03
N ASN A 130 9.02 6.37 5.81
CA ASN A 130 9.85 5.17 5.61
C ASN A 130 11.23 5.49 5.00
N GLY A 131 11.49 6.74 4.60
CA GLY A 131 12.75 7.13 3.95
C GLY A 131 12.93 6.50 2.58
N THR A 132 11.82 6.27 1.86
CA THR A 132 11.82 5.75 0.49
C THR A 132 11.89 6.88 -0.54
N HIS A 133 12.27 6.54 -1.78
CA HIS A 133 12.52 7.48 -2.87
C HIS A 133 11.67 7.10 -4.09
N LEU A 134 10.36 7.11 -3.90
CA LEU A 134 9.41 6.78 -4.95
C LEU A 134 8.83 8.07 -5.57
N ALA A 135 8.59 8.05 -6.87
CA ALA A 135 8.12 9.18 -7.65
C ALA A 135 6.86 8.84 -8.43
N VAL A 136 6.07 9.88 -8.75
CA VAL A 136 4.88 9.77 -9.59
C VAL A 136 5.30 9.74 -11.06
N ALA A 137 4.89 8.70 -11.80
CA ALA A 137 5.08 8.64 -13.25
C ALA A 137 3.85 9.15 -14.02
N ALA A 138 2.64 8.78 -13.59
CA ALA A 138 1.38 9.23 -14.22
C ALA A 138 0.22 9.13 -13.23
N ALA A 139 -0.81 9.94 -13.46
CA ALA A 139 -2.09 9.87 -12.74
C ALA A 139 -3.15 9.28 -13.68
N ILE A 140 -3.79 8.18 -13.28
CA ILE A 140 -4.61 7.36 -14.17
C ILE A 140 -6.10 7.49 -13.88
N HIS A 141 -6.52 7.33 -12.62
CA HIS A 141 -7.93 7.38 -12.26
C HIS A 141 -8.15 7.91 -10.87
N TYR A 142 -9.40 8.23 -10.57
CA TYR A 142 -9.86 8.64 -9.26
C TYR A 142 -10.93 7.65 -8.75
N GLU A 143 -10.89 7.36 -7.46
CA GLU A 143 -11.90 6.57 -6.74
C GLU A 143 -12.53 7.45 -5.66
N PRO A 144 -13.84 7.81 -5.79
CA PRO A 144 -14.52 8.55 -4.74
C PRO A 144 -14.48 7.79 -3.41
N PHE A 145 -14.10 8.45 -2.33
CA PHE A 145 -14.19 7.90 -1.00
C PHE A 145 -15.63 7.80 -0.58
N GLY A 146 -16.05 6.68 0.01
CA GLY A 146 -17.44 6.43 0.34
C GLY A 146 -17.68 6.19 1.81
N ILE A 147 -18.85 6.65 2.31
CA ILE A 147 -19.41 6.30 3.62
C ILE A 147 -20.41 5.18 3.44
N TYR A 148 -20.19 4.04 4.09
CA TYR A 148 -21.04 2.87 4.03
C TYR A 148 -21.62 2.53 5.39
N GLY A 149 -22.82 1.98 5.45
CA GLY A 149 -23.52 1.71 6.70
C GLY A 149 -23.88 0.25 6.90
N LYS A 150 -23.89 -0.20 8.15
CA LYS A 150 -24.46 -1.48 8.55
C LYS A 150 -25.82 -1.28 9.18
N GLY A 151 -26.88 -1.71 8.46
CA GLY A 151 -28.27 -1.52 8.92
C GLY A 151 -28.69 -0.05 8.99
N VAL A 152 -28.01 0.83 8.25
CA VAL A 152 -28.28 2.27 8.14
C VAL A 152 -28.50 2.60 6.67
N SER A 153 -29.56 3.30 6.37
CA SER A 153 -29.93 3.69 5.01
C SER A 153 -29.72 5.19 4.72
N SER A 154 -29.45 5.98 5.76
CA SER A 154 -29.20 7.41 5.67
C SER A 154 -28.35 7.88 6.85
N LEU A 155 -27.48 8.86 6.64
CA LEU A 155 -26.68 9.50 7.73
C LEU A 155 -27.58 10.11 8.81
N SER A 156 -28.81 10.53 8.47
CA SER A 156 -29.79 11.07 9.42
C SER A 156 -30.38 10.03 10.40
N GLU A 157 -30.12 8.73 10.18
CA GLU A 157 -30.56 7.65 11.09
C GLU A 157 -29.51 7.34 12.15
N LEU A 158 -28.32 7.93 12.08
CA LEU A 158 -27.27 7.74 13.09
C LEU A 158 -27.75 8.22 14.44
N LYS A 159 -27.45 7.43 15.47
CA LYS A 159 -27.79 7.71 16.85
C LYS A 159 -26.56 8.20 17.62
N ASP A 160 -26.81 8.92 18.71
CA ASP A 160 -25.77 9.26 19.66
C ASP A 160 -24.99 8.00 20.07
N GLY A 161 -23.67 8.07 20.07
CA GLY A 161 -22.79 6.95 20.38
C GLY A 161 -22.55 5.97 19.23
N ALA A 162 -23.09 6.23 18.02
CA ALA A 162 -22.80 5.39 16.84
C ALA A 162 -21.30 5.34 16.57
N THR A 163 -20.82 4.17 16.16
CA THR A 163 -19.42 3.99 15.77
C THR A 163 -19.21 4.40 14.32
N ILE A 164 -18.15 5.15 14.09
CA ILE A 164 -17.64 5.53 12.77
C ILE A 164 -16.23 4.99 12.60
N ILE A 165 -16.03 4.04 11.67
CA ILE A 165 -14.74 3.41 11.40
C ILE A 165 -14.09 4.12 10.23
N ILE A 166 -12.81 4.51 10.38
CA ILE A 166 -12.05 5.22 9.34
C ILE A 166 -10.66 4.59 9.15
N PRO A 167 -9.98 4.78 8.02
CA PRO A 167 -8.57 4.43 7.85
C PRO A 167 -7.67 5.20 8.83
N ALA A 168 -6.55 4.58 9.26
CA ALA A 168 -5.63 5.14 10.24
C ALA A 168 -4.31 5.65 9.65
N ASP A 169 -4.05 5.48 8.35
CA ASP A 169 -2.88 6.08 7.74
C ASP A 169 -3.11 7.57 7.53
N ASP A 170 -2.03 8.37 7.70
CA ASP A 170 -2.09 9.83 7.78
C ASP A 170 -2.92 10.49 6.66
N SER A 171 -2.76 10.00 5.43
CA SER A 171 -3.40 10.61 4.27
C SER A 171 -4.89 10.23 4.16
N ASN A 172 -5.23 8.95 4.41
CA ASN A 172 -6.62 8.49 4.34
C ASN A 172 -7.40 8.84 5.62
N GLU A 173 -6.76 8.90 6.81
CA GLU A 173 -7.39 9.44 8.01
C GLU A 173 -7.81 10.89 7.78
N THR A 174 -6.89 11.74 7.29
CA THR A 174 -7.19 13.12 6.92
C THR A 174 -8.36 13.19 5.94
N ARG A 175 -8.32 12.41 4.86
CA ARG A 175 -9.35 12.37 3.82
C ARG A 175 -10.71 11.97 4.38
N ALA A 176 -10.75 10.93 5.22
CA ALA A 176 -11.96 10.45 5.87
C ALA A 176 -12.57 11.53 6.79
N LEU A 177 -11.73 12.17 7.61
CA LEU A 177 -12.19 13.23 8.52
C LEU A 177 -12.72 14.46 7.76
N LEU A 178 -12.11 14.83 6.62
CA LEU A 178 -12.62 15.89 5.77
C LEU A 178 -13.99 15.56 5.16
N LEU A 179 -14.21 14.30 4.74
CA LEU A 179 -15.51 13.84 4.27
C LEU A 179 -16.55 13.83 5.38
N LEU A 180 -16.20 13.34 6.58
CA LEU A 180 -17.11 13.39 7.75
C LEU A 180 -17.50 14.81 8.14
N LYS A 181 -16.55 15.76 8.08
CA LYS A 181 -16.83 17.20 8.28
C LYS A 181 -17.76 17.75 7.20
N GLN A 182 -17.54 17.41 5.94
CA GLN A 182 -18.39 17.83 4.81
C GLN A 182 -19.85 17.38 5.04
N GLU A 183 -20.03 16.16 5.52
CA GLU A 183 -21.35 15.59 5.83
C GLU A 183 -21.94 16.07 7.17
N GLY A 184 -21.21 16.92 7.91
CA GLY A 184 -21.67 17.49 9.19
C GLY A 184 -21.70 16.50 10.34
N LEU A 185 -20.92 15.41 10.24
CA LEU A 185 -20.83 14.39 11.29
C LEU A 185 -19.79 14.74 12.36
N ILE A 186 -18.82 15.60 12.06
CA ILE A 186 -17.81 16.09 13.02
C ILE A 186 -17.45 17.54 12.72
N ASP A 187 -16.88 18.23 13.71
CA ASP A 187 -16.27 19.52 13.52
C ASP A 187 -14.73 19.41 13.53
N LEU A 188 -14.08 20.05 12.56
CA LEU A 188 -12.63 20.17 12.44
C LEU A 188 -12.22 21.66 12.43
N PRO A 189 -10.93 21.99 12.66
CA PRO A 189 -10.40 23.33 12.48
C PRO A 189 -10.79 23.91 11.12
N ALA A 190 -10.99 25.22 11.06
CA ALA A 190 -11.43 25.91 9.83
C ALA A 190 -10.42 25.79 8.68
N ASP A 191 -9.14 25.62 9.00
CA ASP A 191 -8.03 25.45 8.06
C ASP A 191 -7.65 23.97 7.80
N ALA A 192 -8.45 23.02 8.29
CA ALA A 192 -8.29 21.60 7.99
C ALA A 192 -8.39 21.37 6.47
N SER A 193 -7.38 20.70 5.92
CA SER A 193 -7.25 20.43 4.47
C SER A 193 -6.35 19.22 4.23
N ALA A 194 -6.40 18.64 3.04
CA ALA A 194 -5.51 17.56 2.63
C ALA A 194 -4.03 17.95 2.77
N ALA A 195 -3.67 19.18 2.40
CA ALA A 195 -2.29 19.65 2.46
C ALA A 195 -1.76 19.86 3.89
N LYS A 196 -2.65 20.19 4.84
CA LYS A 196 -2.26 20.39 6.24
C LYS A 196 -2.17 19.09 7.01
N GLY A 197 -2.98 18.12 6.62
CA GLY A 197 -3.21 16.91 7.42
C GLY A 197 -4.07 17.18 8.66
N VAL A 198 -4.90 16.25 9.04
CA VAL A 198 -5.64 16.22 10.31
C VAL A 198 -5.80 14.78 10.76
N THR A 199 -5.83 14.60 12.07
CA THR A 199 -6.03 13.30 12.73
C THR A 199 -7.24 13.33 13.64
N THR A 200 -7.64 12.21 14.19
CA THR A 200 -8.70 12.12 15.21
C THR A 200 -8.43 13.01 16.44
N LEU A 201 -7.16 13.39 16.68
CA LEU A 201 -6.78 14.30 17.77
C LEU A 201 -7.16 15.77 17.49
N ASP A 202 -7.42 16.12 16.24
CA ASP A 202 -7.79 17.46 15.79
C ASP A 202 -9.31 17.68 15.77
N ILE A 203 -10.13 16.67 16.08
CA ILE A 203 -11.58 16.78 16.14
C ILE A 203 -11.97 17.75 17.23
N LEU A 204 -12.72 18.79 16.89
CA LEU A 204 -13.21 19.80 17.81
C LEU A 204 -14.51 19.38 18.50
N ASP A 205 -15.39 18.73 17.76
CA ASP A 205 -16.63 18.12 18.24
C ASP A 205 -16.92 16.87 17.41
N ASP A 206 -17.08 15.73 18.06
CA ASP A 206 -17.44 14.45 17.45
C ASP A 206 -18.95 14.21 17.42
N HIS A 207 -19.74 15.17 17.88
CA HIS A 207 -21.18 15.14 18.00
C HIS A 207 -21.70 13.91 18.77
N GLY A 208 -20.86 13.34 19.63
CA GLY A 208 -21.14 12.15 20.44
C GLY A 208 -20.92 10.83 19.70
N TYR A 209 -20.32 10.83 18.52
CA TYR A 209 -19.94 9.61 17.79
C TYR A 209 -18.63 9.01 18.32
N ASN A 210 -18.46 7.69 18.18
CA ASN A 210 -17.26 6.97 18.53
C ASN A 210 -16.40 6.73 17.30
N ILE A 211 -15.41 7.61 17.04
CA ILE A 211 -14.52 7.52 15.88
C ILE A 211 -13.41 6.51 16.13
N GLN A 212 -13.26 5.52 15.26
CA GLN A 212 -12.26 4.45 15.36
C GLN A 212 -11.40 4.42 14.10
N ALA A 213 -10.13 4.81 14.23
CA ALA A 213 -9.14 4.71 13.16
C ALA A 213 -8.47 3.32 13.18
N VAL A 214 -8.51 2.61 12.04
CA VAL A 214 -7.99 1.26 11.90
C VAL A 214 -7.25 1.10 10.57
N GLN A 215 -6.48 0.02 10.40
CA GLN A 215 -5.82 -0.27 9.11
C GLN A 215 -6.84 -0.27 7.96
N ALA A 216 -6.52 0.41 6.85
CA ALA A 216 -7.44 0.67 5.74
C ALA A 216 -8.03 -0.62 5.12
N ASP A 217 -7.21 -1.66 4.93
CA ASP A 217 -7.61 -2.98 4.42
C ASP A 217 -8.58 -3.71 5.34
N THR A 218 -8.58 -3.40 6.64
CA THR A 218 -9.46 -4.05 7.63
C THR A 218 -10.82 -3.37 7.76
N VAL A 219 -10.99 -2.12 7.29
CA VAL A 219 -12.21 -1.33 7.47
C VAL A 219 -13.47 -2.05 6.97
N PRO A 220 -13.51 -2.64 5.76
CA PRO A 220 -14.70 -3.35 5.28
C PRO A 220 -15.09 -4.54 6.17
N ALA A 221 -14.09 -5.31 6.60
CA ALA A 221 -14.32 -6.47 7.46
C ALA A 221 -14.79 -6.06 8.87
N GLN A 222 -14.28 -4.95 9.40
CA GLN A 222 -14.73 -4.40 10.68
C GLN A 222 -16.16 -3.90 10.58
N LEU A 223 -16.54 -3.18 9.51
CA LEU A 223 -17.94 -2.78 9.29
C LEU A 223 -18.86 -4.00 9.18
N ALA A 224 -18.46 -5.02 8.42
CA ALA A 224 -19.26 -6.24 8.26
C ALA A 224 -19.53 -6.98 9.59
N ASN A 225 -18.62 -6.87 10.56
CA ASN A 225 -18.74 -7.51 11.88
C ASN A 225 -19.17 -6.56 13.00
N ALA A 226 -19.38 -5.27 12.71
CA ALA A 226 -19.80 -4.28 13.68
C ALA A 226 -21.28 -4.44 14.08
N ASP A 227 -21.71 -3.68 15.07
CA ASP A 227 -23.11 -3.58 15.48
C ASP A 227 -23.94 -2.80 14.43
N GLU A 228 -25.24 -3.06 14.39
CA GLU A 228 -26.19 -2.28 13.57
C GLU A 228 -26.15 -0.80 13.98
N GLY A 229 -26.17 0.10 13.01
CA GLY A 229 -26.02 1.53 13.22
C GLY A 229 -24.58 2.04 13.10
N THR A 230 -23.61 1.16 12.88
CA THR A 230 -22.22 1.53 12.57
C THR A 230 -22.09 1.99 11.13
N ILE A 231 -21.27 3.01 10.89
CA ILE A 231 -20.83 3.41 9.53
C ILE A 231 -19.32 3.33 9.40
N ALA A 232 -18.83 3.27 8.17
CA ALA A 232 -17.40 3.30 7.88
C ALA A 232 -17.10 4.13 6.64
N VAL A 233 -15.96 4.82 6.65
CA VAL A 233 -15.39 5.48 5.49
C VAL A 233 -14.39 4.51 4.85
N ILE A 234 -14.63 4.10 3.61
CA ILE A 234 -13.90 3.01 2.95
C ILE A 234 -13.28 3.50 1.65
N ASN A 235 -11.98 3.20 1.46
CA ASN A 235 -11.29 3.43 0.19
C ASN A 235 -11.97 2.68 -0.96
N GLY A 236 -12.03 3.29 -2.15
CA GLY A 236 -12.78 2.75 -3.31
C GLY A 236 -12.37 1.32 -3.68
N ASN A 237 -11.08 1.03 -3.77
CA ASN A 237 -10.58 -0.31 -4.07
C ASN A 237 -10.99 -1.35 -3.01
N TYR A 238 -10.94 -1.01 -1.72
CA TYR A 238 -11.37 -1.92 -0.66
C TYR A 238 -12.88 -2.08 -0.60
N ALA A 239 -13.64 -1.03 -0.92
CA ALA A 239 -15.09 -1.11 -1.07
C ALA A 239 -15.47 -2.06 -2.21
N LEU A 240 -14.86 -1.91 -3.39
CA LEU A 240 -15.06 -2.79 -4.55
C LEU A 240 -14.68 -4.24 -4.24
N ALA A 241 -13.51 -4.46 -3.62
CA ALA A 241 -13.06 -5.81 -3.24
C ALA A 241 -14.00 -6.48 -2.23
N ALA A 242 -14.64 -5.71 -1.36
CA ALA A 242 -15.64 -6.21 -0.40
C ALA A 242 -17.05 -6.35 -0.99
N GLY A 243 -17.25 -6.00 -2.27
CA GLY A 243 -18.53 -6.11 -2.99
C GLY A 243 -19.49 -4.95 -2.77
N TYR A 244 -19.01 -3.82 -2.23
CA TYR A 244 -19.80 -2.58 -2.17
C TYR A 244 -19.81 -1.88 -3.53
N HIS A 245 -20.93 -1.28 -3.88
CA HIS A 245 -21.09 -0.43 -5.05
C HIS A 245 -21.26 1.04 -4.63
N SER A 246 -21.02 1.99 -5.54
CA SER A 246 -21.24 3.41 -5.26
C SER A 246 -22.68 3.71 -4.86
N SER A 247 -23.65 2.90 -5.35
CA SER A 247 -25.08 2.99 -4.98
C SER A 247 -25.38 2.58 -3.54
N ASP A 248 -24.48 1.87 -2.88
CA ASP A 248 -24.64 1.40 -1.50
C ASP A 248 -24.11 2.44 -0.50
N ALA A 249 -23.39 3.45 -0.99
CA ALA A 249 -22.83 4.50 -0.17
C ALA A 249 -23.91 5.45 0.36
N LEU A 250 -23.81 5.81 1.63
CA LEU A 250 -24.64 6.83 2.29
C LEU A 250 -24.22 8.24 1.85
N ALA A 251 -22.94 8.43 1.55
CA ALA A 251 -22.35 9.61 0.94
C ALA A 251 -21.08 9.23 0.18
N LEU A 252 -20.73 10.01 -0.83
CA LEU A 252 -19.51 9.88 -1.62
C LEU A 252 -18.81 11.25 -1.72
N GLU A 253 -17.50 11.24 -1.84
CA GLU A 253 -16.76 12.43 -2.26
C GLU A 253 -17.22 12.90 -3.65
N ASP A 254 -17.17 14.22 -3.84
CA ASP A 254 -17.46 14.83 -5.13
C ASP A 254 -16.33 14.55 -6.14
N ALA A 255 -16.60 13.70 -7.12
CA ALA A 255 -15.67 13.36 -8.18
C ALA A 255 -15.32 14.52 -9.13
N SER A 256 -16.05 15.62 -9.08
CA SER A 256 -15.79 16.85 -9.86
C SER A 256 -14.98 17.91 -9.12
N GLY A 257 -14.70 17.67 -7.82
CA GLY A 257 -14.01 18.62 -6.94
C GLY A 257 -12.48 18.48 -6.93
N ASP A 258 -11.84 19.28 -6.06
CA ASP A 258 -10.39 19.26 -5.85
C ASP A 258 -9.88 17.88 -5.35
N ALA A 259 -10.75 17.10 -4.73
CA ALA A 259 -10.45 15.74 -4.27
C ALA A 259 -10.03 14.82 -5.41
N ALA A 260 -10.68 14.90 -6.58
CA ALA A 260 -10.36 14.09 -7.75
C ALA A 260 -8.92 14.32 -8.24
N GLN A 261 -8.43 15.56 -8.16
CA GLN A 261 -7.05 15.89 -8.53
C GLN A 261 -6.05 15.49 -7.43
N THR A 262 -6.41 15.74 -6.17
CA THR A 262 -5.54 15.47 -5.02
C THR A 262 -5.32 13.96 -4.79
N TYR A 263 -6.40 13.18 -4.90
CA TYR A 263 -6.41 11.75 -4.60
C TYR A 263 -6.46 10.87 -5.86
N ALA A 264 -5.97 11.40 -6.98
CA ALA A 264 -5.78 10.62 -8.19
C ALA A 264 -4.87 9.41 -7.93
N ASN A 265 -5.29 8.23 -8.38
CA ASN A 265 -4.50 7.02 -8.34
C ASN A 265 -3.43 7.04 -9.40
N ILE A 266 -2.20 6.75 -9.00
CA ILE A 266 -0.98 6.96 -9.77
C ILE A 266 -0.24 5.66 -10.08
N VAL A 267 0.48 5.66 -11.18
CA VAL A 267 1.63 4.78 -11.39
C VAL A 267 2.81 5.41 -10.70
N ALA A 268 3.38 4.72 -9.71
CA ALA A 268 4.60 5.13 -9.03
C ALA A 268 5.78 4.26 -9.44
N VAL A 269 6.97 4.85 -9.48
CA VAL A 269 8.25 4.25 -9.83
C VAL A 269 9.32 4.70 -8.83
N ARG A 270 10.52 4.16 -8.88
CA ARG A 270 11.67 4.73 -8.16
C ARG A 270 12.06 6.07 -8.76
N GLU A 271 12.53 7.00 -7.93
CA GLU A 271 13.06 8.29 -8.40
C GLU A 271 14.16 8.09 -9.45
N GLY A 272 13.98 8.73 -10.61
CA GLY A 272 14.84 8.61 -11.78
C GLY A 272 14.35 7.63 -12.85
N ASP A 273 13.38 6.77 -12.53
CA ASP A 273 12.80 5.80 -13.48
C ASP A 273 11.55 6.35 -14.20
N GLU A 274 11.11 7.60 -13.92
CA GLU A 274 9.89 8.21 -14.48
C GLU A 274 9.90 8.24 -16.02
N ASN A 275 11.07 8.37 -16.60
CA ASN A 275 11.25 8.43 -18.05
C ASN A 275 11.92 7.20 -18.64
N SER A 276 12.00 6.09 -17.90
CA SER A 276 12.54 4.83 -18.42
C SER A 276 11.67 4.26 -19.55
N GLU A 277 12.25 3.44 -20.43
CA GLU A 277 11.48 2.81 -21.52
C GLU A 277 10.30 1.98 -20.99
N LYS A 278 10.49 1.27 -19.86
CA LYS A 278 9.44 0.49 -19.20
C LYS A 278 8.30 1.36 -18.72
N THR A 279 8.62 2.44 -18.01
CA THR A 279 7.63 3.38 -17.48
C THR A 279 6.84 4.05 -18.58
N GLN A 280 7.52 4.54 -19.62
CA GLN A 280 6.88 5.19 -20.77
C GLN A 280 5.97 4.23 -21.55
N ALA A 281 6.39 2.97 -21.73
CA ALA A 281 5.55 1.96 -22.38
C ALA A 281 4.29 1.67 -21.56
N LEU A 282 4.43 1.50 -20.23
CA LEU A 282 3.32 1.24 -19.32
C LEU A 282 2.31 2.40 -19.30
N VAL A 283 2.78 3.64 -19.09
CA VAL A 283 1.94 4.84 -19.03
C VAL A 283 1.20 5.04 -20.35
N LYS A 284 1.90 4.97 -21.48
CA LYS A 284 1.29 5.09 -22.81
C LYS A 284 0.21 4.04 -23.07
N ALA A 285 0.40 2.81 -22.58
CA ALA A 285 -0.61 1.76 -22.71
C ALA A 285 -1.85 2.03 -21.85
N LEU A 286 -1.67 2.59 -20.64
CA LEU A 286 -2.74 2.92 -19.71
C LEU A 286 -3.55 4.14 -20.17
N GLU A 287 -2.92 5.17 -20.70
CA GLU A 287 -3.55 6.43 -21.14
C GLU A 287 -4.16 6.29 -22.55
N THR A 288 -5.07 5.34 -22.75
CA THR A 288 -5.73 5.09 -24.02
C THR A 288 -7.25 5.20 -23.92
N ASP A 289 -7.93 5.58 -25.01
CA ASP A 289 -9.39 5.61 -25.06
C ASP A 289 -10.01 4.24 -24.71
N ALA A 290 -9.33 3.14 -25.06
CA ALA A 290 -9.79 1.79 -24.74
C ALA A 290 -9.82 1.51 -23.23
N VAL A 291 -8.79 1.95 -22.51
CA VAL A 291 -8.75 1.85 -21.03
C VAL A 291 -9.80 2.75 -20.41
N LYS A 292 -9.94 3.97 -20.90
CA LYS A 292 -10.99 4.89 -20.43
C LYS A 292 -12.40 4.30 -20.62
N GLU A 293 -12.72 3.77 -21.80
CA GLU A 293 -13.98 3.11 -22.05
C GLU A 293 -14.20 1.87 -21.15
N TYR A 294 -13.14 1.09 -20.89
CA TYR A 294 -13.20 -0.03 -19.98
C TYR A 294 -13.58 0.42 -18.56
N ILE A 295 -12.89 1.44 -18.04
CA ILE A 295 -13.16 2.02 -16.72
C ILE A 295 -14.62 2.48 -16.62
N GLU A 296 -15.09 3.30 -17.57
CA GLU A 296 -16.44 3.84 -17.59
C GLU A 296 -17.51 2.75 -17.60
N LYS A 297 -17.33 1.70 -18.43
CA LYS A 297 -18.28 0.61 -18.58
C LYS A 297 -18.30 -0.35 -17.39
N THR A 298 -17.12 -0.59 -16.80
CA THR A 298 -16.96 -1.62 -15.77
C THR A 298 -17.37 -1.11 -14.40
N TYR A 299 -16.93 0.11 -14.04
CA TYR A 299 -17.06 0.60 -12.67
C TYR A 299 -18.20 1.61 -12.47
N ASN A 300 -18.86 2.04 -13.53
CA ASN A 300 -20.08 2.87 -13.47
C ASN A 300 -20.00 4.03 -12.46
N GLY A 301 -18.88 4.77 -12.49
CA GLY A 301 -18.62 5.93 -11.63
C GLY A 301 -17.94 5.63 -10.28
N ALA A 302 -17.76 4.36 -9.89
CA ALA A 302 -16.93 4.00 -8.74
C ALA A 302 -15.44 4.23 -9.02
N VAL A 303 -15.05 4.24 -10.29
CA VAL A 303 -13.73 4.58 -10.80
C VAL A 303 -13.90 5.53 -11.98
N VAL A 304 -13.14 6.62 -11.99
CA VAL A 304 -13.26 7.69 -13.01
C VAL A 304 -11.88 7.92 -13.62
N ALA A 305 -11.73 7.70 -14.93
CA ALA A 305 -10.50 8.02 -15.65
C ALA A 305 -10.25 9.53 -15.65
N ILE A 306 -8.99 9.94 -15.50
CA ILE A 306 -8.62 11.38 -15.37
C ILE A 306 -7.58 11.84 -16.39
N PHE A 307 -7.24 11.01 -17.37
CA PHE A 307 -6.34 11.32 -18.48
C PHE A 307 -7.09 11.61 -19.79
#